data_ecfa2ebd793f73ccec93f1c7946ecfd7
#
_entry.id   ecfa2ebd793f73ccec93f1c7946ecfd7
#
_cell.length_a   1.000
_cell.length_b   1.000
_cell.length_c   1.000
_cell.angle_alpha   90.00
_cell.angle_beta   90.00
_cell.angle_gamma   90.00
#
_symmetry.space_group_name_H-M   'P 1'
#
loop_
_entity.id
_entity.type
_entity.pdbx_description
1 polymer ?
#
loop_
_entity_poly.entity_id
_entity_poly.type
_entity_poly.pdbx_seq_one_letter_code
_entity_poly.pdbx_strand_id
1 'polypeptide(L)'
;MTIVRFGVSLEKELLEALDNYASNNHFTNRSQAIRNLINNNTVTNKWQCNNIVAGSITLIYDHHKRDLLTNLTDLQHDFFQVILSSQHFHLDHNLCLEIIAVKGKEVTLTELADKLIAVKGIQHGKLTMTKAN
;
A
#
# COMPACT_ATOMS: atom_id res chain seq x y z
N MET A 1 -25.80 4.73 -18.82
CA MET A 1 -24.45 5.34 -18.77
C MET A 1 -24.19 6.17 -20.02
N THR A 2 -23.73 7.37 -19.84
CA THR A 2 -23.37 8.25 -20.95
C THR A 2 -21.86 8.11 -21.21
N ILE A 3 -21.49 7.83 -22.44
CA ILE A 3 -20.07 7.75 -22.84
C ILE A 3 -19.67 9.10 -23.41
N VAL A 4 -18.58 9.65 -22.89
CA VAL A 4 -18.00 10.92 -23.34
C VAL A 4 -16.60 10.64 -23.87
N ARG A 5 -16.24 11.25 -24.98
CA ARG A 5 -14.90 11.11 -25.59
C ARG A 5 -14.02 12.29 -25.20
N PHE A 6 -12.76 12.01 -24.94
CA PHE A 6 -11.76 13.05 -24.71
C PHE A 6 -10.43 12.59 -25.30
N GLY A 7 -9.52 13.54 -25.53
CA GLY A 7 -8.19 13.25 -26.02
C GLY A 7 -7.14 13.58 -24.97
N VAL A 8 -6.01 12.89 -25.03
CA VAL A 8 -4.89 13.13 -24.12
C VAL A 8 -3.59 13.06 -24.91
N SER A 9 -2.64 13.93 -24.57
CA SER A 9 -1.29 13.93 -25.13
C SER A 9 -0.33 13.36 -24.10
N LEU A 10 0.45 12.36 -24.50
CA LEU A 10 1.43 11.70 -23.64
C LEU A 10 2.79 11.69 -24.34
N GLU A 11 3.83 11.67 -23.54
CA GLU A 11 5.16 11.34 -24.01
C GLU A 11 5.15 9.91 -24.55
N LYS A 12 6.02 9.66 -25.53
CA LYS A 12 6.09 8.38 -26.23
C LYS A 12 6.26 7.20 -25.25
N GLU A 13 7.13 7.38 -24.27
CA GLU A 13 7.43 6.34 -23.28
C GLU A 13 6.20 6.01 -22.41
N LEU A 14 5.40 7.02 -22.06
CA LEU A 14 4.18 6.80 -21.28
C LEU A 14 3.11 6.09 -22.10
N LEU A 15 3.01 6.41 -23.39
CA LEU A 15 2.07 5.70 -24.27
C LEU A 15 2.47 4.23 -24.43
N GLU A 16 3.76 3.96 -24.62
CA GLU A 16 4.27 2.59 -24.66
C GLU A 16 3.98 1.84 -23.37
N ALA A 17 4.16 2.50 -22.22
CA ALA A 17 3.84 1.91 -20.92
C ALA A 17 2.35 1.58 -20.80
N LEU A 18 1.47 2.46 -21.29
CA LEU A 18 0.03 2.21 -21.30
C LEU A 18 -0.32 1.01 -22.18
N ASP A 19 0.26 0.93 -23.37
CA ASP A 19 0.02 -0.18 -24.29
C ASP A 19 0.53 -1.50 -23.73
N ASN A 20 1.67 -1.51 -23.06
CA ASN A 20 2.20 -2.69 -22.38
C ASN A 20 1.30 -3.11 -21.22
N TYR A 21 0.81 -2.16 -20.45
CA TYR A 21 -0.13 -2.42 -19.37
C TYR A 21 -1.42 -3.08 -19.91
N ALA A 22 -1.96 -2.53 -20.99
CA ALA A 22 -3.16 -3.09 -21.63
C ALA A 22 -2.91 -4.52 -22.10
N SER A 23 -1.79 -4.76 -22.77
CA SER A 23 -1.44 -6.08 -23.30
C SER A 23 -1.21 -7.09 -22.18
N ASN A 24 -0.44 -6.72 -21.15
CA ASN A 24 -0.12 -7.63 -20.04
C ASN A 24 -1.34 -8.01 -19.21
N ASN A 25 -2.36 -7.17 -19.18
CA ASN A 25 -3.58 -7.40 -18.43
C ASN A 25 -4.74 -7.84 -19.34
N HIS A 26 -4.45 -8.16 -20.58
CA HIS A 26 -5.42 -8.68 -21.55
C HIS A 26 -6.60 -7.74 -21.85
N PHE A 27 -6.38 -6.44 -21.75
CA PHE A 27 -7.37 -5.44 -22.16
C PHE A 27 -7.38 -5.34 -23.69
N THR A 28 -8.58 -5.21 -24.28
CA THR A 28 -8.73 -5.17 -25.74
C THR A 28 -8.33 -3.82 -26.34
N ASN A 29 -8.32 -2.75 -25.56
CA ASN A 29 -7.99 -1.42 -26.06
C ASN A 29 -7.53 -0.50 -24.92
N ARG A 30 -7.04 0.67 -25.30
CA ARG A 30 -6.56 1.68 -24.36
C ARG A 30 -7.66 2.18 -23.41
N SER A 31 -8.89 2.32 -23.92
CA SER A 31 -10.00 2.80 -23.10
C SER A 31 -10.29 1.86 -21.94
N GLN A 32 -10.23 0.56 -22.13
CA GLN A 32 -10.39 -0.41 -21.04
C GLN A 32 -9.28 -0.32 -20.02
N ALA A 33 -8.03 -0.18 -20.48
CA ALA A 33 -6.88 -0.01 -19.61
C ALA A 33 -7.03 1.25 -18.74
N ILE A 34 -7.41 2.35 -19.35
CA ILE A 34 -7.64 3.63 -18.64
C ILE A 34 -8.77 3.50 -17.63
N ARG A 35 -9.89 2.89 -18.00
CA ARG A 35 -10.99 2.64 -17.05
C ARG A 35 -10.53 1.84 -15.85
N ASN A 36 -9.74 0.80 -16.10
CA ASN A 36 -9.23 -0.03 -15.00
C ASN A 36 -8.34 0.78 -14.06
N LEU A 37 -7.43 1.60 -14.60
CA LEU A 37 -6.58 2.46 -13.79
C LEU A 37 -7.39 3.46 -12.97
N ILE A 38 -8.39 4.08 -13.58
CA ILE A 38 -9.25 5.05 -12.89
C ILE A 38 -10.07 4.36 -11.80
N ASN A 39 -10.67 3.22 -12.10
CA ASN A 39 -11.48 2.48 -11.13
C ASN A 39 -10.65 2.05 -9.92
N ASN A 40 -9.43 1.55 -10.14
CA ASN A 40 -8.55 1.17 -9.05
C ASN A 40 -8.20 2.36 -8.16
N ASN A 41 -7.93 3.50 -8.75
CA ASN A 41 -7.63 4.72 -8.01
C ASN A 41 -8.87 5.21 -7.22
N THR A 42 -10.05 5.16 -7.84
CA THR A 42 -11.30 5.57 -7.19
C THR A 42 -11.63 4.67 -6.00
N VAL A 43 -11.44 3.36 -6.13
CA VAL A 43 -11.64 2.42 -5.02
C VAL A 43 -10.68 2.75 -3.88
N THR A 44 -9.42 3.00 -4.18
CA THR A 44 -8.43 3.40 -3.17
C THR A 44 -8.85 4.67 -2.45
N ASN A 45 -9.36 5.67 -3.19
CA ASN A 45 -9.80 6.94 -2.62
C ASN A 45 -11.08 6.81 -1.78
N LYS A 46 -11.98 5.90 -2.14
CA LYS A 46 -13.18 5.62 -1.33
C LYS A 46 -12.86 5.07 0.04
N TRP A 47 -11.71 4.46 0.22
CA TRP A 47 -11.27 3.95 1.51
C TRP A 47 -10.78 5.04 2.46
N GLN A 48 -10.70 6.29 1.99
CA GLN A 48 -10.43 7.44 2.86
C GLN A 48 -11.66 7.87 3.70
N CYS A 49 -12.77 7.15 3.57
CA CYS A 49 -13.96 7.34 4.41
C CYS A 49 -13.94 6.28 5.50
N ASN A 50 -13.85 6.58 6.73
CA ASN A 50 -13.94 5.78 7.98
C ASN A 50 -14.47 4.33 7.87
N ASN A 51 -14.29 3.65 6.75
CA ASN A 51 -14.69 2.26 6.58
C ASN A 51 -13.74 1.32 7.32
N ILE A 52 -14.30 0.21 7.80
CA ILE A 52 -13.49 -0.85 8.39
C ILE A 52 -12.87 -1.66 7.25
N VAL A 53 -11.56 -1.76 7.26
CA VAL A 53 -10.78 -2.51 6.27
C VAL A 53 -9.79 -3.41 6.97
N ALA A 54 -9.33 -4.41 6.27
CA ALA A 54 -8.23 -5.26 6.72
C ALA A 54 -7.05 -5.07 5.76
N GLY A 55 -5.86 -5.38 6.23
CA GLY A 55 -4.70 -5.24 5.38
C GLY A 55 -3.43 -5.70 6.06
N SER A 56 -2.32 -5.33 5.45
CA SER A 56 -1.00 -5.61 5.98
C SER A 56 -0.08 -4.43 5.76
N ILE A 57 0.81 -4.24 6.73
CA ILE A 57 1.92 -3.29 6.62
C ILE A 57 3.18 -4.11 6.47
N THR A 58 3.91 -3.89 5.38
CA THR A 58 5.18 -4.56 5.12
C THR A 58 6.30 -3.57 5.36
N LEU A 59 7.28 -3.97 6.18
CA LEU A 59 8.44 -3.14 6.50
C LEU A 59 9.72 -3.91 6.20
N ILE A 60 10.71 -3.21 5.68
CA ILE A 60 12.08 -3.73 5.51
C ILE A 60 13.01 -2.82 6.29
N TYR A 61 13.83 -3.39 7.16
CA TYR A 61 14.77 -2.63 7.97
C TYR A 61 15.95 -3.48 8.43
N ASP A 62 17.03 -2.80 8.81
CA ASP A 62 18.17 -3.43 9.45
C ASP A 62 17.91 -3.47 10.96
N HIS A 63 17.74 -4.68 11.51
CA HIS A 63 17.41 -4.85 12.93
C HIS A 63 18.55 -4.47 13.88
N HIS A 64 19.73 -4.19 13.36
CA HIS A 64 20.88 -3.71 14.16
C HIS A 64 20.87 -2.20 14.36
N LYS A 65 19.99 -1.45 13.68
CA LYS A 65 19.91 0.00 13.86
C LYS A 65 19.44 0.33 15.25
N ARG A 66 20.15 1.29 15.87
CA ARG A 66 19.89 1.71 17.24
C ARG A 66 18.48 2.26 17.41
N ASP A 67 17.81 1.82 18.46
CA ASP A 67 16.47 2.26 18.87
C ASP A 67 15.34 1.92 17.88
N LEU A 68 15.65 1.30 16.75
CA LEU A 68 14.64 1.00 15.74
C LEU A 68 13.58 0.04 16.27
N LEU A 69 14.00 -1.10 16.83
CA LEU A 69 13.05 -2.10 17.34
C LEU A 69 12.21 -1.55 18.48
N THR A 70 12.80 -0.76 19.37
CA THR A 70 12.08 -0.12 20.47
C THR A 70 11.01 0.82 19.93
N ASN A 71 11.38 1.68 18.97
CA ASN A 71 10.44 2.63 18.37
C ASN A 71 9.29 1.93 17.63
N LEU A 72 9.60 0.85 16.91
CA LEU A 72 8.57 0.06 16.23
C LEU A 72 7.63 -0.61 17.22
N THR A 73 8.18 -1.17 18.30
CA THR A 73 7.39 -1.82 19.34
C THR A 73 6.47 -0.82 20.05
N ASP A 74 6.99 0.36 20.38
CA ASP A 74 6.21 1.39 21.06
C ASP A 74 5.03 1.86 20.18
N LEU A 75 5.27 2.08 18.89
CA LEU A 75 4.21 2.46 17.95
C LEU A 75 3.17 1.35 17.82
N GLN A 76 3.58 0.11 17.71
CA GLN A 76 2.64 -1.00 17.61
C GLN A 76 1.83 -1.14 18.89
N HIS A 77 2.44 -0.89 20.04
CA HIS A 77 1.72 -0.90 21.31
C HIS A 77 0.66 0.21 21.35
N ASP A 78 0.97 1.40 20.86
CA ASP A 78 0.01 2.51 20.82
C ASP A 78 -1.19 2.21 19.91
N PHE A 79 -1.02 1.37 18.93
CA PHE A 79 -2.06 0.99 17.96
C PHE A 79 -2.52 -0.46 18.11
N PHE A 80 -2.34 -1.06 19.28
CA PHE A 80 -2.62 -2.49 19.48
C PHE A 80 -4.04 -2.90 19.10
N GLN A 81 -5.01 -2.00 19.20
CA GLN A 81 -6.41 -2.31 18.91
C GLN A 81 -6.66 -2.66 17.46
N VAL A 82 -5.81 -2.18 16.54
CA VAL A 82 -5.97 -2.45 15.10
C VAL A 82 -4.98 -3.50 14.59
N ILE A 83 -4.07 -3.98 15.43
CA ILE A 83 -3.07 -4.97 15.03
C ILE A 83 -3.57 -6.37 15.40
N LEU A 84 -3.63 -7.25 14.38
CA LEU A 84 -4.04 -8.64 14.56
C LEU A 84 -2.85 -9.53 14.94
N SER A 85 -1.75 -9.35 14.24
CA SER A 85 -0.52 -10.11 14.48
C SER A 85 0.65 -9.43 13.78
N SER A 86 1.85 -9.84 14.15
CA SER A 86 3.08 -9.38 13.51
C SER A 86 4.00 -10.57 13.33
N GLN A 87 4.66 -10.64 12.17
CA GLN A 87 5.62 -11.70 11.85
C GLN A 87 6.92 -11.09 11.39
N HIS A 88 8.02 -11.67 11.84
CA HIS A 88 9.37 -11.23 11.51
C HIS A 88 10.09 -12.33 10.75
N PHE A 89 10.76 -11.95 9.67
CA PHE A 89 11.56 -12.86 8.87
C PHE A 89 12.94 -12.25 8.66
N HIS A 90 13.99 -13.02 8.90
CA HIS A 90 15.34 -12.59 8.60
C HIS A 90 15.60 -12.85 7.11
N LEU A 91 15.89 -11.80 6.36
CA LEU A 91 16.24 -11.91 4.95
C LEU A 91 17.71 -12.25 4.77
N ASP A 92 18.56 -11.66 5.62
CA ASP A 92 19.99 -11.94 5.69
C ASP A 92 20.50 -11.58 7.09
N HIS A 93 21.82 -11.42 7.27
CA HIS A 93 22.39 -11.08 8.59
C HIS A 93 21.92 -9.74 9.13
N ASN A 94 21.54 -8.81 8.26
CA ASN A 94 21.22 -7.45 8.65
C ASN A 94 19.74 -7.12 8.46
N LEU A 95 19.13 -7.58 7.36
CA LEU A 95 17.80 -7.15 6.97
C LEU A 95 16.71 -8.07 7.51
N CYS A 96 15.66 -7.43 8.01
CA CYS A 96 14.42 -8.08 8.43
C CYS A 96 13.26 -7.61 7.56
N LEU A 97 12.36 -8.55 7.29
CA LEU A 97 11.03 -8.29 6.77
C LEU A 97 10.05 -8.44 7.92
N GLU A 98 9.28 -7.40 8.18
CA GLU A 98 8.19 -7.49 9.14
C GLU A 98 6.86 -7.31 8.42
N ILE A 99 5.91 -8.19 8.70
CA ILE A 99 4.55 -8.14 8.15
C ILE A 99 3.60 -8.01 9.33
N ILE A 100 2.83 -6.92 9.33
CA ILE A 100 1.87 -6.61 10.40
C ILE A 100 0.48 -6.71 9.80
N ALA A 101 -0.31 -7.69 10.26
CA ALA A 101 -1.69 -7.82 9.84
C ALA A 101 -2.56 -6.87 10.66
N VAL A 102 -3.40 -6.10 10.00
CA VAL A 102 -4.18 -5.03 10.62
C VAL A 102 -5.64 -5.08 10.19
N LYS A 103 -6.50 -4.59 11.08
CA LYS A 103 -7.94 -4.41 10.79
C LYS A 103 -8.43 -3.23 11.60
N GLY A 104 -9.12 -2.32 10.95
CA GLY A 104 -9.69 -1.14 11.62
C GLY A 104 -10.15 -0.12 10.61
N LYS A 105 -10.37 1.09 11.10
CA LYS A 105 -10.73 2.21 10.22
C LYS A 105 -9.56 2.54 9.30
N GLU A 106 -9.86 2.80 8.04
CA GLU A 106 -8.84 3.14 7.04
C GLU A 106 -7.95 4.29 7.53
N VAL A 107 -8.52 5.34 8.08
CA VAL A 107 -7.77 6.50 8.60
C VAL A 107 -6.76 6.07 9.67
N THR A 108 -7.16 5.19 10.57
CA THR A 108 -6.28 4.71 11.65
C THR A 108 -5.15 3.85 11.11
N LEU A 109 -5.44 2.98 10.13
CA LEU A 109 -4.42 2.12 9.52
C LEU A 109 -3.41 2.95 8.72
N THR A 110 -3.87 3.97 8.02
CA THR A 110 -3.00 4.88 7.28
C THR A 110 -2.08 5.64 8.24
N GLU A 111 -2.62 6.14 9.35
CA GLU A 111 -1.83 6.83 10.37
C GLU A 111 -0.75 5.92 10.95
N LEU A 112 -1.11 4.68 11.31
CA LEU A 112 -0.15 3.70 11.82
C LEU A 112 0.96 3.43 10.79
N ALA A 113 0.58 3.16 9.54
CA ALA A 113 1.55 2.88 8.49
C ALA A 113 2.49 4.06 8.26
N ASP A 114 1.96 5.28 8.19
CA ASP A 114 2.77 6.47 7.98
C ASP A 114 3.78 6.67 9.13
N LYS A 115 3.35 6.46 10.37
CA LYS A 115 4.22 6.58 11.54
C LYS A 115 5.31 5.50 11.55
N LEU A 116 4.96 4.26 11.22
CA LEU A 116 5.93 3.17 11.17
C LEU A 116 6.97 3.40 10.06
N ILE A 117 6.51 3.80 8.88
CA ILE A 117 7.40 4.05 7.74
C ILE A 117 8.33 5.22 8.02
N ALA A 118 7.88 6.20 8.80
CA ALA A 118 8.68 7.37 9.16
C ALA A 118 9.72 7.10 10.24
N VAL A 119 9.71 5.94 10.88
CA VAL A 119 10.72 5.61 11.91
C VAL A 119 12.09 5.57 11.27
N LYS A 120 13.06 6.25 11.92
CA LYS A 120 14.42 6.30 11.43
C LYS A 120 15.02 4.90 11.33
N GLY A 121 15.49 4.53 10.15
CA GLY A 121 16.07 3.23 9.87
C GLY A 121 15.17 2.31 9.05
N ILE A 122 13.91 2.64 8.86
CA ILE A 122 13.04 1.92 7.94
C ILE A 122 13.49 2.21 6.51
N GLN A 123 13.82 1.17 5.76
CA GLN A 123 14.27 1.31 4.38
C GLN A 123 13.11 1.37 3.41
N HIS A 124 12.11 0.50 3.60
CA HIS A 124 10.92 0.41 2.77
C HIS A 124 9.73 0.07 3.62
N GLY A 125 8.58 0.61 3.27
CA GLY A 125 7.33 0.27 3.92
C GLY A 125 6.16 0.49 3.00
N LYS A 126 5.13 -0.34 3.16
CA LYS A 126 3.92 -0.24 2.35
C LYS A 126 2.73 -0.78 3.12
N LEU A 127 1.62 -0.05 3.06
CA LEU A 127 0.31 -0.51 3.53
C LEU A 127 -0.49 -1.01 2.34
N THR A 128 -1.02 -2.20 2.46
CA THR A 128 -1.97 -2.76 1.50
C THR A 128 -3.28 -3.02 2.23
N MET A 129 -4.39 -2.53 1.70
CA MET A 129 -5.70 -2.65 2.32
C MET A 129 -6.67 -3.37 1.38
N THR A 130 -7.61 -4.09 1.98
CA THR A 130 -8.70 -4.75 1.27
C THR A 130 -9.97 -4.63 2.08
N LYS A 131 -11.12 -4.80 1.43
CA LYS A 131 -12.40 -4.75 2.14
C LYS A 131 -12.49 -5.89 3.16
N ALA A 132 -13.04 -5.58 4.33
CA ALA A 132 -13.22 -6.54 5.41
C ALA A 132 -14.69 -6.94 5.60
N ASN A 133 -15.56 -6.55 4.67
CA ASN A 133 -16.98 -6.85 4.74
C ASN A 133 -17.53 -7.23 3.36
#